data_618d00565e67093e6a2ea912822349cf
#
_entry.id   618d00565e67093e6a2ea912822349cf
#
_cell.length_a   1.000
_cell.length_b   1.000
_cell.length_c   1.000
_cell.angle_alpha   90.00
_cell.angle_beta   90.00
_cell.angle_gamma   90.00
#
_symmetry.space_group_name_H-M   'P 1'
#
loop_
_entity.id
_entity.type
_entity.pdbx_description
1 polymer ?
#
loop_
_entity_poly.entity_id
_entity_poly.type
_entity_poly.pdbx_seq_one_letter_code
_entity_poly.pdbx_strand_id
1 'polypeptide(L)'
;MKVVVLGAGITGICSAWFLREAGFDVVVLDRQPEAALETSFANGGQISVSQSEPWANPQAPLKVLKWLWRDDSPLLFRPKLDLQQWRWGLAFLRECLPGRTERNIIQMVNLGLFSRSTLHALRASTGIQYDQLSRGILQLFFDQRDFDAAAQSSLLMRQYGCVREAISRERAAAIEPTLARLGSRLSGAIWAEDDESGDARQFTQKLAELARARGVVFQYNSCISKLETEAGQVSGVRYCNQEGQSVLERGDTYLLCLGSYSPQLLAPLGIHLPIYPAKGYSATMLTEGYEGAPTVSLTDDAVKMVYSRLGNRIRIAGTAELNGYSTELNEVRCEALTRRYFSLFPESADPNSVQYWTGLRPSTPSNVPIIGRSRLPNLYLNTGHGTLGWTEGPGSGRAIAELIAGRKPPVDFAFTGI
;
A
#
# COMPACT_ATOMS: atom_id res chain seq x y z
N MET A 1 -20.07 4.83 22.12
CA MET A 1 -18.79 4.12 22.32
C MET A 1 -17.70 4.88 21.56
N LYS A 2 -16.61 5.18 22.28
CA LYS A 2 -15.48 5.95 21.74
C LYS A 2 -14.39 5.02 21.22
N VAL A 3 -14.00 5.21 19.97
CA VAL A 3 -12.89 4.49 19.33
C VAL A 3 -11.71 5.43 19.12
N VAL A 4 -10.53 5.02 19.60
CA VAL A 4 -9.28 5.76 19.38
C VAL A 4 -8.49 5.06 18.27
N VAL A 5 -8.32 5.75 17.13
CA VAL A 5 -7.59 5.28 15.96
C VAL A 5 -6.16 5.81 16.02
N LEU A 6 -5.18 4.92 15.94
CA LEU A 6 -3.76 5.23 16.00
C LEU A 6 -3.17 5.24 14.60
N GLY A 7 -2.88 6.43 14.07
CA GLY A 7 -2.36 6.65 12.73
C GLY A 7 -3.38 7.26 11.76
N ALA A 8 -2.98 8.33 11.07
CA ALA A 8 -3.76 9.04 10.05
C ALA A 8 -3.27 8.75 8.62
N GLY A 9 -2.68 7.58 8.37
CA GLY A 9 -2.48 7.05 7.04
C GLY A 9 -3.79 6.61 6.42
N ILE A 10 -3.75 6.13 5.15
CA ILE A 10 -4.95 5.73 4.42
C ILE A 10 -5.82 4.71 5.17
N THR A 11 -5.21 3.70 5.80
CA THR A 11 -5.94 2.67 6.56
C THR A 11 -6.64 3.25 7.78
N GLY A 12 -5.97 4.17 8.50
CA GLY A 12 -6.55 4.84 9.66
C GLY A 12 -7.70 5.76 9.30
N ILE A 13 -7.55 6.57 8.24
CA ILE A 13 -8.57 7.51 7.79
C ILE A 13 -9.80 6.78 7.22
N CYS A 14 -9.60 5.74 6.40
CA CYS A 14 -10.71 4.91 5.93
C CYS A 14 -11.45 4.24 7.10
N SER A 15 -10.71 3.72 8.08
CA SER A 15 -11.32 3.13 9.28
C SER A 15 -12.11 4.16 10.08
N ALA A 16 -11.56 5.36 10.31
CA ALA A 16 -12.22 6.43 11.04
C ALA A 16 -13.51 6.87 10.37
N TRP A 17 -13.51 6.96 9.03
CA TRP A 17 -14.71 7.27 8.24
C TRP A 17 -15.82 6.23 8.48
N PHE A 18 -15.53 4.94 8.26
CA PHE A 18 -16.53 3.89 8.40
C PHE A 18 -16.96 3.65 9.86
N LEU A 19 -16.08 3.85 10.83
CA LEU A 19 -16.44 3.83 12.25
C LEU A 19 -17.44 4.97 12.57
N ARG A 20 -17.20 6.15 12.03
CA ARG A 20 -18.14 7.27 12.21
C ARG A 20 -19.49 7.02 11.53
N GLU A 21 -19.49 6.42 10.33
CA GLU A 21 -20.73 5.97 9.67
C GLU A 21 -21.46 4.90 10.48
N ALA A 22 -20.74 4.04 11.19
CA ALA A 22 -21.31 3.04 12.10
C ALA A 22 -21.81 3.62 13.44
N GLY A 23 -21.70 4.96 13.66
CA GLY A 23 -22.23 5.66 14.82
C GLY A 23 -21.29 5.76 16.01
N PHE A 24 -20.00 5.45 15.85
CA PHE A 24 -19.00 5.59 16.92
C PHE A 24 -18.50 7.04 17.04
N ASP A 25 -18.10 7.42 18.26
CA ASP A 25 -17.29 8.62 18.48
C ASP A 25 -15.83 8.27 18.21
N VAL A 26 -15.21 8.99 17.27
CA VAL A 26 -13.88 8.63 16.77
C VAL A 26 -12.90 9.75 17.05
N VAL A 27 -11.73 9.36 17.62
CA VAL A 27 -10.55 10.21 17.79
C VAL A 27 -9.40 9.57 17.04
N VAL A 28 -8.71 10.34 16.19
CA VAL A 28 -7.53 9.91 15.43
C VAL A 28 -6.30 10.60 15.98
N LEU A 29 -5.29 9.83 16.35
CA LEU A 29 -3.97 10.31 16.82
C LEU A 29 -2.92 10.09 15.73
N ASP A 30 -2.16 11.12 15.38
CA ASP A 30 -1.00 10.99 14.49
C ASP A 30 0.13 11.94 14.88
N ARG A 31 1.37 11.49 14.70
CA ARG A 31 2.57 12.30 14.99
C ARG A 31 2.81 13.41 13.96
N GLN A 32 2.23 13.29 12.78
CA GLN A 32 2.38 14.25 11.70
C GLN A 32 1.40 15.43 11.86
N PRO A 33 1.66 16.61 11.27
CA PRO A 33 0.78 17.78 11.37
C PRO A 33 -0.51 17.66 10.55
N GLU A 34 -0.61 16.65 9.67
CA GLU A 34 -1.80 16.35 8.86
C GLU A 34 -1.83 14.88 8.45
N ALA A 35 -2.94 14.44 7.84
CA ALA A 35 -3.08 13.07 7.36
C ALA A 35 -2.16 12.78 6.16
N ALA A 36 -1.79 11.50 5.99
CA ALA A 36 -1.08 10.96 4.83
C ALA A 36 0.34 11.48 4.60
N LEU A 37 1.06 11.86 5.62
CA LEU A 37 2.46 12.32 5.50
C LEU A 37 3.52 11.23 5.66
N GLU A 38 3.10 9.97 5.86
CA GLU A 38 3.99 8.80 5.90
C GLU A 38 3.89 8.00 4.59
N THR A 39 3.76 6.68 4.64
CA THR A 39 3.72 5.79 3.46
C THR A 39 2.63 6.15 2.43
N SER A 40 1.57 6.84 2.85
CA SER A 40 0.50 7.33 1.95
C SER A 40 0.85 8.62 1.20
N PHE A 41 2.00 9.25 1.47
CA PHE A 41 2.38 10.57 0.92
C PHE A 41 2.67 10.53 -0.58
N ALA A 42 3.54 9.60 -1.02
CA ALA A 42 3.95 9.53 -2.42
C ALA A 42 4.19 8.07 -2.87
N ASN A 43 3.17 7.23 -2.65
CA ASN A 43 3.16 5.86 -3.17
C ASN A 43 2.97 5.83 -4.69
N GLY A 44 2.93 4.64 -5.30
CA GLY A 44 2.83 4.46 -6.75
C GLY A 44 1.53 4.94 -7.40
N GLY A 45 0.52 5.33 -6.62
CA GLY A 45 -0.75 5.85 -7.13
C GLY A 45 -1.68 4.81 -7.77
N GLN A 46 -1.31 3.53 -7.82
CA GLN A 46 -2.13 2.48 -8.39
C GLN A 46 -3.16 1.93 -7.39
N ILE A 47 -4.36 1.70 -7.87
CA ILE A 47 -5.44 0.95 -7.23
C ILE A 47 -5.58 -0.32 -8.06
N SER A 48 -4.81 -1.35 -7.71
CA SER A 48 -4.51 -2.48 -8.58
C SER A 48 -4.81 -3.81 -7.90
N VAL A 49 -6.04 -4.30 -8.07
CA VAL A 49 -6.40 -5.66 -7.67
C VAL A 49 -5.63 -6.69 -8.50
N SER A 50 -5.30 -6.35 -9.75
CA SER A 50 -4.51 -7.20 -10.64
C SER A 50 -3.10 -7.51 -10.12
N GLN A 51 -2.58 -6.71 -9.17
CA GLN A 51 -1.27 -6.88 -8.55
C GLN A 51 -1.32 -7.65 -7.22
N SER A 52 -2.41 -8.39 -6.96
CA SER A 52 -2.60 -9.21 -5.75
C SER A 52 -1.78 -10.51 -5.74
N GLU A 53 -0.67 -10.54 -6.46
CA GLU A 53 0.31 -11.63 -6.35
C GLU A 53 1.31 -11.32 -5.23
N PRO A 54 1.46 -12.19 -4.21
CA PRO A 54 2.38 -11.95 -3.12
C PRO A 54 3.84 -12.02 -3.61
N TRP A 55 4.71 -11.26 -2.96
CA TRP A 55 6.16 -11.37 -3.19
C TRP A 55 6.68 -12.75 -2.83
N ALA A 56 6.08 -13.38 -1.81
CA ALA A 56 6.37 -14.74 -1.39
C ALA A 56 5.73 -15.74 -2.36
N ASN A 57 6.50 -16.19 -3.34
CA ASN A 57 6.11 -17.20 -4.31
C ASN A 57 7.26 -18.19 -4.51
N PRO A 58 7.03 -19.38 -5.12
CA PRO A 58 8.05 -20.43 -5.26
C PRO A 58 9.32 -20.01 -5.98
N GLN A 59 9.27 -18.98 -6.83
CA GLN A 59 10.43 -18.47 -7.57
C GLN A 59 11.20 -17.39 -6.80
N ALA A 60 10.58 -16.78 -5.78
CA ALA A 60 11.15 -15.65 -5.05
C ALA A 60 12.51 -15.93 -4.41
N PRO A 61 12.77 -17.09 -3.76
CA PRO A 61 14.08 -17.37 -3.16
C PRO A 61 15.22 -17.35 -4.17
N LEU A 62 15.01 -17.90 -5.37
CA LEU A 62 16.02 -17.91 -6.43
C LEU A 62 16.26 -16.49 -7.01
N LYS A 63 15.19 -15.70 -7.15
CA LYS A 63 15.30 -14.29 -7.61
C LYS A 63 16.04 -13.44 -6.59
N VAL A 64 15.74 -13.59 -5.30
CA VAL A 64 16.44 -12.86 -4.21
C VAL A 64 17.93 -13.16 -4.22
N LEU A 65 18.33 -14.42 -4.37
CA LEU A 65 19.77 -14.82 -4.45
C LEU A 65 20.51 -14.12 -5.60
N LYS A 66 19.85 -13.93 -6.76
CA LYS A 66 20.43 -13.22 -7.91
C LYS A 66 20.60 -11.72 -7.66
N TRP A 67 19.79 -11.15 -6.79
CA TRP A 67 19.73 -9.71 -6.52
C TRP A 67 20.56 -9.26 -5.32
N LEU A 68 20.99 -10.18 -4.46
CA LEU A 68 21.68 -9.88 -3.19
C LEU A 68 22.93 -8.99 -3.34
N TRP A 69 23.59 -9.04 -4.50
CA TRP A 69 24.87 -8.37 -4.75
C TRP A 69 24.75 -7.17 -5.71
N ARG A 70 23.55 -6.73 -6.03
CA ARG A 70 23.30 -5.66 -6.99
C ARG A 70 22.56 -4.50 -6.35
N ASP A 71 23.21 -3.34 -6.24
CA ASP A 71 22.61 -2.13 -5.65
C ASP A 71 21.45 -1.54 -6.50
N ASP A 72 21.44 -1.81 -7.80
CA ASP A 72 20.41 -1.39 -8.76
C ASP A 72 19.23 -2.38 -8.89
N SER A 73 19.23 -3.45 -8.10
CA SER A 73 18.19 -4.49 -8.17
C SER A 73 16.82 -4.00 -7.67
N PRO A 74 15.70 -4.58 -8.16
CA PRO A 74 14.37 -4.26 -7.67
C PRO A 74 14.18 -4.47 -6.16
N LEU A 75 14.85 -5.48 -5.60
CA LEU A 75 14.89 -5.76 -4.16
C LEU A 75 16.32 -5.77 -3.66
N LEU A 76 16.62 -4.92 -2.70
CA LEU A 76 17.90 -4.88 -2.00
C LEU A 76 17.71 -5.36 -0.56
N PHE A 77 18.42 -6.40 -0.18
CA PHE A 77 18.46 -6.91 1.18
C PHE A 77 19.77 -6.50 1.85
N ARG A 78 19.69 -5.70 2.93
CA ARG A 78 20.84 -5.32 3.75
C ARG A 78 20.78 -6.08 5.07
N PRO A 79 21.59 -7.15 5.24
CA PRO A 79 21.62 -7.92 6.47
C PRO A 79 21.97 -7.04 7.66
N LYS A 80 21.18 -7.11 8.72
CA LYS A 80 21.43 -6.43 9.99
C LYS A 80 21.44 -7.43 11.14
N LEU A 81 22.07 -7.08 12.25
CA LEU A 81 21.93 -7.79 13.52
C LEU A 81 20.58 -7.45 14.18
N ASP A 82 19.51 -7.76 13.46
CA ASP A 82 18.12 -7.49 13.83
C ASP A 82 17.32 -8.79 13.78
N LEU A 83 16.98 -9.29 14.97
CA LEU A 83 16.22 -10.54 15.11
C LEU A 83 14.86 -10.49 14.40
N GLN A 84 14.23 -9.32 14.31
CA GLN A 84 12.96 -9.13 13.62
C GLN A 84 13.14 -9.35 12.11
N GLN A 85 14.23 -8.85 11.51
CA GLN A 85 14.56 -9.06 10.11
C GLN A 85 14.68 -10.55 9.77
N TRP A 86 15.42 -11.29 10.59
CA TRP A 86 15.65 -12.72 10.36
C TRP A 86 14.40 -13.57 10.58
N ARG A 87 13.60 -13.27 11.62
CA ARG A 87 12.31 -13.93 11.85
C ARG A 87 11.35 -13.68 10.71
N TRP A 88 11.28 -12.45 10.21
CA TRP A 88 10.48 -12.09 9.05
C TRP A 88 10.95 -12.84 7.80
N GLY A 89 12.27 -12.89 7.54
CA GLY A 89 12.86 -13.61 6.40
C GLY A 89 12.53 -15.11 6.41
N LEU A 90 12.64 -15.77 7.57
CA LEU A 90 12.27 -17.20 7.71
C LEU A 90 10.77 -17.40 7.48
N ALA A 91 9.92 -16.52 8.01
CA ALA A 91 8.48 -16.57 7.76
C ALA A 91 8.16 -16.34 6.27
N PHE A 92 8.86 -15.42 5.59
CA PHE A 92 8.74 -15.18 4.15
C PHE A 92 9.07 -16.45 3.33
N LEU A 93 10.16 -17.14 3.65
CA LEU A 93 10.52 -18.40 2.97
C LEU A 93 9.44 -19.46 3.14
N ARG A 94 8.79 -19.54 4.31
CA ARG A 94 7.67 -20.45 4.56
C ARG A 94 6.45 -20.09 3.70
N GLU A 95 6.19 -18.81 3.49
CA GLU A 95 5.08 -18.34 2.64
C GLU A 95 5.34 -18.57 1.13
N CYS A 96 6.60 -18.83 0.72
CA CYS A 96 6.92 -19.17 -0.66
C CYS A 96 6.45 -20.57 -1.10
N LEU A 97 5.91 -21.38 -0.20
CA LEU A 97 5.36 -22.70 -0.54
C LEU A 97 4.09 -22.56 -1.42
N PRO A 98 3.92 -23.39 -2.48
CA PRO A 98 2.84 -23.24 -3.47
C PRO A 98 1.44 -23.10 -2.86
N GLY A 99 1.03 -23.98 -1.95
CA GLY A 99 -0.29 -23.95 -1.33
C GLY A 99 -0.50 -22.74 -0.37
N ARG A 100 0.59 -22.09 0.09
CA ARG A 100 0.50 -20.85 0.85
C ARG A 100 0.35 -19.66 -0.07
N THR A 101 1.15 -19.62 -1.13
CA THR A 101 1.07 -18.58 -2.17
C THR A 101 -0.35 -18.47 -2.72
N GLU A 102 -0.99 -19.60 -3.08
CA GLU A 102 -2.35 -19.60 -3.60
C GLU A 102 -3.38 -19.07 -2.58
N ARG A 103 -3.31 -19.50 -1.32
CA ARG A 103 -4.18 -18.97 -0.25
C ARG A 103 -4.00 -17.45 -0.07
N ASN A 104 -2.77 -16.98 -0.11
CA ASN A 104 -2.47 -15.57 0.03
C ASN A 104 -3.05 -14.77 -1.15
N ILE A 105 -2.94 -15.28 -2.39
CA ILE A 105 -3.58 -14.68 -3.57
C ILE A 105 -5.09 -14.54 -3.36
N ILE A 106 -5.77 -15.59 -2.92
CA ILE A 106 -7.23 -15.58 -2.69
C ILE A 106 -7.61 -14.50 -1.69
N GLN A 107 -6.90 -14.42 -0.55
CA GLN A 107 -7.16 -13.41 0.48
C GLN A 107 -6.99 -11.98 -0.06
N MET A 108 -5.89 -11.73 -0.77
CA MET A 108 -5.59 -10.40 -1.32
C MET A 108 -6.57 -10.02 -2.43
N VAL A 109 -6.94 -10.94 -3.33
CA VAL A 109 -7.93 -10.69 -4.38
C VAL A 109 -9.30 -10.37 -3.78
N ASN A 110 -9.77 -11.19 -2.82
CA ASN A 110 -11.07 -10.98 -2.19
C ASN A 110 -11.14 -9.62 -1.48
N LEU A 111 -10.11 -9.27 -0.70
CA LEU A 111 -10.04 -7.98 -0.03
C LEU A 111 -9.93 -6.83 -1.04
N GLY A 112 -9.12 -6.99 -2.09
CA GLY A 112 -8.93 -6.01 -3.16
C GLY A 112 -10.22 -5.71 -3.92
N LEU A 113 -10.98 -6.73 -4.33
CA LEU A 113 -12.27 -6.59 -5.00
C LEU A 113 -13.30 -5.89 -4.10
N PHE A 114 -13.37 -6.30 -2.83
CA PHE A 114 -14.23 -5.65 -1.84
C PHE A 114 -13.83 -4.18 -1.63
N SER A 115 -12.53 -3.90 -1.58
CA SER A 115 -12.00 -2.56 -1.41
C SER A 115 -12.31 -1.67 -2.62
N ARG A 116 -12.15 -2.19 -3.85
CA ARG A 116 -12.49 -1.47 -5.09
C ARG A 116 -13.96 -1.07 -5.10
N SER A 117 -14.87 -2.00 -4.79
CA SER A 117 -16.31 -1.71 -4.71
C SER A 117 -16.63 -0.68 -3.62
N THR A 118 -15.93 -0.77 -2.47
CA THR A 118 -16.08 0.17 -1.35
C THR A 118 -15.58 1.57 -1.75
N LEU A 119 -14.45 1.69 -2.44
CA LEU A 119 -13.92 2.95 -2.95
C LEU A 119 -14.88 3.61 -3.95
N HIS A 120 -15.44 2.82 -4.88
CA HIS A 120 -16.41 3.32 -5.86
C HIS A 120 -17.67 3.87 -5.15
N ALA A 121 -18.21 3.13 -4.18
CA ALA A 121 -19.37 3.58 -3.40
C ALA A 121 -19.05 4.85 -2.60
N LEU A 122 -17.88 4.92 -1.97
CA LEU A 122 -17.44 6.10 -1.23
C LEU A 122 -17.27 7.31 -2.15
N ARG A 123 -16.64 7.14 -3.32
CA ARG A 123 -16.49 8.19 -4.34
C ARG A 123 -17.85 8.70 -4.83
N ALA A 124 -18.78 7.78 -5.13
CA ALA A 124 -20.13 8.14 -5.57
C ALA A 124 -20.93 8.91 -4.50
N SER A 125 -20.81 8.54 -3.23
CA SER A 125 -21.55 9.18 -2.14
C SER A 125 -20.96 10.51 -1.67
N THR A 126 -19.64 10.72 -1.85
CA THR A 126 -18.93 11.90 -1.34
C THR A 126 -18.53 12.90 -2.42
N GLY A 127 -18.48 12.48 -3.69
CA GLY A 127 -17.94 13.30 -4.77
C GLY A 127 -16.43 13.57 -4.69
N ILE A 128 -15.70 12.85 -3.83
CA ILE A 128 -14.27 13.07 -3.58
C ILE A 128 -13.44 12.91 -4.86
N GLN A 129 -12.56 13.88 -5.14
CA GLN A 129 -11.66 13.88 -6.29
C GLN A 129 -10.21 13.82 -5.83
N TYR A 130 -9.39 12.98 -6.45
CA TYR A 130 -8.00 12.71 -6.06
C TYR A 130 -7.10 12.41 -7.26
N ASP A 131 -7.26 13.16 -8.35
CA ASP A 131 -6.58 12.94 -9.65
C ASP A 131 -6.76 11.51 -10.17
N GLN A 132 -7.94 10.92 -9.92
CA GLN A 132 -8.23 9.54 -10.31
C GLN A 132 -8.39 9.40 -11.83
N LEU A 133 -7.84 8.29 -12.35
CA LEU A 133 -8.01 7.86 -13.72
C LEU A 133 -8.51 6.40 -13.72
N SER A 134 -9.77 6.21 -14.14
CA SER A 134 -10.38 4.89 -14.34
C SER A 134 -10.14 4.45 -15.79
N ARG A 135 -8.85 4.21 -16.12
CA ARG A 135 -8.38 3.85 -17.46
C ARG A 135 -7.63 2.53 -17.49
N GLY A 136 -7.83 1.71 -16.46
CA GLY A 136 -7.11 0.45 -16.32
C GLY A 136 -5.62 0.62 -16.01
N ILE A 137 -4.93 -0.52 -15.92
CA ILE A 137 -3.48 -0.59 -15.73
C ILE A 137 -2.89 -1.57 -16.75
N LEU A 138 -1.78 -1.19 -17.39
CA LEU A 138 -1.00 -2.04 -18.27
C LEU A 138 0.28 -2.48 -17.58
N GLN A 139 0.47 -3.79 -17.42
CA GLN A 139 1.74 -4.36 -16.97
C GLN A 139 2.56 -4.76 -18.21
N LEU A 140 3.72 -4.14 -18.37
CA LEU A 140 4.57 -4.24 -19.55
C LEU A 140 5.63 -5.33 -19.40
N PHE A 141 5.82 -6.16 -20.42
CA PHE A 141 6.81 -7.23 -20.45
C PHE A 141 7.77 -7.03 -21.62
N PHE A 142 9.06 -7.06 -21.32
CA PHE A 142 10.16 -6.90 -22.27
C PHE A 142 10.87 -8.24 -22.60
N ASP A 143 10.49 -9.30 -21.88
CA ASP A 143 10.92 -10.67 -22.13
C ASP A 143 9.71 -11.57 -22.41
N GLN A 144 9.81 -12.42 -23.44
CA GLN A 144 8.68 -13.28 -23.87
C GLN A 144 8.33 -14.33 -22.80
N ARG A 145 9.34 -14.88 -22.10
CA ARG A 145 9.11 -15.91 -21.06
C ARG A 145 8.39 -15.35 -19.86
N ASP A 146 8.75 -14.12 -19.45
CA ASP A 146 8.08 -13.43 -18.35
C ASP A 146 6.63 -13.09 -18.74
N PHE A 147 6.40 -12.69 -20.00
CA PHE A 147 5.05 -12.46 -20.52
C PHE A 147 4.20 -13.74 -20.53
N ASP A 148 4.72 -14.84 -21.03
CA ASP A 148 4.01 -16.11 -21.08
C ASP A 148 3.67 -16.63 -19.66
N ALA A 149 4.60 -16.47 -18.71
CA ALA A 149 4.36 -16.81 -17.31
C ALA A 149 3.26 -15.95 -16.68
N ALA A 150 3.25 -14.65 -16.96
CA ALA A 150 2.22 -13.73 -16.47
C ALA A 150 0.85 -14.03 -17.11
N ALA A 151 0.81 -14.41 -18.39
CA ALA A 151 -0.41 -14.84 -19.07
C ALA A 151 -1.03 -16.07 -18.39
N GLN A 152 -0.21 -17.07 -18.02
CA GLN A 152 -0.68 -18.25 -17.26
C GLN A 152 -1.18 -17.88 -15.88
N SER A 153 -0.47 -17.02 -15.14
CA SER A 153 -0.90 -16.52 -13.84
C SER A 153 -2.23 -15.76 -13.91
N SER A 154 -2.49 -15.07 -15.01
CA SER A 154 -3.74 -14.35 -15.24
C SER A 154 -4.96 -15.27 -15.31
N LEU A 155 -4.79 -16.50 -15.80
CA LEU A 155 -5.86 -17.52 -15.81
C LEU A 155 -6.26 -17.93 -14.38
N LEU A 156 -5.28 -18.08 -13.49
CA LEU A 156 -5.54 -18.39 -12.08
C LEU A 156 -6.30 -17.25 -11.40
N MET A 157 -5.84 -16.01 -11.54
CA MET A 157 -6.49 -14.87 -10.89
C MET A 157 -7.92 -14.64 -11.38
N ARG A 158 -8.19 -14.94 -12.64
CA ARG A 158 -9.55 -14.88 -13.21
C ARG A 158 -10.54 -15.80 -12.50
N GLN A 159 -10.09 -16.97 -12.01
CA GLN A 159 -10.94 -17.90 -11.25
C GLN A 159 -11.43 -17.29 -9.92
N TYR A 160 -10.69 -16.33 -9.39
CA TYR A 160 -11.02 -15.60 -8.15
C TYR A 160 -11.65 -14.23 -8.41
N GLY A 161 -12.09 -13.96 -9.66
CA GLY A 161 -12.83 -12.74 -10.01
C GLY A 161 -11.95 -11.55 -10.39
N CYS A 162 -10.61 -11.70 -10.37
CA CYS A 162 -9.70 -10.66 -10.86
C CYS A 162 -9.47 -10.86 -12.36
N VAL A 163 -10.20 -10.09 -13.18
CA VAL A 163 -10.08 -10.16 -14.64
C VAL A 163 -8.88 -9.35 -15.10
N ARG A 164 -7.93 -10.04 -15.74
CA ARG A 164 -6.80 -9.43 -16.44
C ARG A 164 -6.49 -10.24 -17.71
N GLU A 165 -6.10 -9.57 -18.76
CA GLU A 165 -5.96 -10.14 -20.10
C GLU A 165 -4.54 -9.97 -20.64
N ALA A 166 -3.97 -11.05 -21.18
CA ALA A 166 -2.73 -10.98 -21.95
C ALA A 166 -3.05 -10.40 -23.35
N ILE A 167 -2.42 -9.29 -23.69
CA ILE A 167 -2.65 -8.58 -24.95
C ILE A 167 -1.35 -8.38 -25.73
N SER A 168 -1.48 -8.24 -27.05
CA SER A 168 -0.34 -7.94 -27.92
C SER A 168 0.17 -6.51 -27.68
N ARG A 169 1.39 -6.24 -28.12
CA ARG A 169 1.98 -4.89 -28.08
C ARG A 169 1.20 -3.88 -28.92
N GLU A 170 0.59 -4.33 -30.04
CA GLU A 170 -0.23 -3.48 -30.92
C GLU A 170 -1.49 -3.03 -30.18
N ARG A 171 -2.17 -3.95 -29.48
CA ARG A 171 -3.33 -3.61 -28.65
C ARG A 171 -2.94 -2.75 -27.44
N ALA A 172 -1.80 -3.01 -26.81
CA ALA A 172 -1.29 -2.15 -25.74
C ALA A 172 -1.02 -0.72 -26.24
N ALA A 173 -0.43 -0.55 -27.43
CA ALA A 173 -0.23 0.75 -28.07
C ALA A 173 -1.54 1.43 -28.48
N ALA A 174 -2.59 0.68 -28.80
CA ALA A 174 -3.91 1.24 -29.05
C ALA A 174 -4.58 1.80 -27.78
N ILE A 175 -4.33 1.17 -26.60
CA ILE A 175 -4.81 1.63 -25.31
C ILE A 175 -3.99 2.83 -24.80
N GLU A 176 -2.67 2.74 -24.89
CA GLU A 176 -1.72 3.79 -24.50
C GLU A 176 -0.77 4.10 -25.66
N PRO A 177 -1.07 5.14 -26.46
CA PRO A 177 -0.32 5.44 -27.69
C PRO A 177 1.17 5.70 -27.50
N THR A 178 1.59 6.17 -26.34
CA THR A 178 3.01 6.40 -26.04
C THR A 178 3.84 5.11 -26.09
N LEU A 179 3.22 3.94 -25.97
CA LEU A 179 3.87 2.63 -26.07
C LEU A 179 4.28 2.27 -27.50
N ALA A 180 3.70 2.88 -28.55
CA ALA A 180 4.03 2.59 -29.95
C ALA A 180 5.52 2.77 -30.25
N ARG A 181 6.19 3.71 -29.57
CA ARG A 181 7.64 3.96 -29.68
C ARG A 181 8.52 2.81 -29.21
N LEU A 182 7.97 1.91 -28.38
CA LEU A 182 8.73 0.76 -27.87
C LEU A 182 8.90 -0.31 -28.94
N GLY A 183 7.97 -0.41 -29.91
CA GLY A 183 8.05 -1.34 -31.02
C GLY A 183 8.30 -2.78 -30.56
N SER A 184 9.27 -3.44 -31.18
CA SER A 184 9.63 -4.84 -30.88
C SER A 184 10.32 -5.04 -29.52
N ARG A 185 10.70 -3.97 -28.82
CA ARG A 185 11.23 -4.10 -27.43
C ARG A 185 10.16 -4.57 -26.46
N LEU A 186 8.88 -4.31 -26.73
CA LEU A 186 7.76 -4.78 -25.93
C LEU A 186 7.30 -6.15 -26.45
N SER A 187 7.35 -7.19 -25.61
CA SER A 187 6.87 -8.54 -25.95
C SER A 187 5.34 -8.61 -25.90
N GLY A 188 4.73 -7.96 -24.93
CA GLY A 188 3.29 -7.88 -24.71
C GLY A 188 2.97 -7.18 -23.40
N ALA A 189 1.69 -7.12 -23.06
CA ALA A 189 1.23 -6.55 -21.80
C ALA A 189 0.12 -7.39 -21.19
N ILE A 190 -0.03 -7.30 -19.85
CA ILE A 190 -1.23 -7.73 -19.16
C ILE A 190 -2.11 -6.49 -18.93
N TRP A 191 -3.33 -6.53 -19.39
CA TRP A 191 -4.34 -5.47 -19.28
C TRP A 191 -5.32 -5.78 -18.16
N ALA A 192 -5.47 -4.86 -17.21
CA ALA A 192 -6.47 -4.90 -16.16
C ALA A 192 -7.38 -3.66 -16.31
N GLU A 193 -8.49 -3.83 -17.02
CA GLU A 193 -9.41 -2.74 -17.38
C GLU A 193 -10.05 -2.08 -16.16
N ASP A 194 -10.41 -2.88 -15.15
CA ASP A 194 -11.10 -2.43 -13.95
C ASP A 194 -10.18 -1.77 -12.90
N ASP A 195 -8.88 -1.82 -13.08
CA ASP A 195 -7.94 -1.16 -12.19
C ASP A 195 -7.89 0.36 -12.46
N GLU A 196 -7.48 1.12 -11.46
CA GLU A 196 -7.48 2.57 -11.50
C GLU A 196 -6.14 3.13 -11.01
N SER A 197 -5.94 4.43 -11.19
CA SER A 197 -4.88 5.16 -10.50
C SER A 197 -5.43 6.43 -9.86
N GLY A 198 -4.72 6.96 -8.86
CA GLY A 198 -5.08 8.20 -8.18
C GLY A 198 -4.13 8.54 -7.04
N ASP A 199 -4.17 9.78 -6.60
CA ASP A 199 -3.28 10.30 -5.56
C ASP A 199 -3.80 9.89 -4.17
N ALA A 200 -3.16 8.90 -3.55
CA ALA A 200 -3.52 8.41 -2.22
C ALA A 200 -3.44 9.49 -1.13
N ARG A 201 -2.49 10.45 -1.25
CA ARG A 201 -2.39 11.56 -0.31
C ARG A 201 -3.61 12.46 -0.40
N GLN A 202 -3.95 12.92 -1.61
CA GLN A 202 -5.13 13.77 -1.81
C GLN A 202 -6.41 13.08 -1.34
N PHE A 203 -6.57 11.79 -1.69
CA PHE A 203 -7.73 11.02 -1.22
C PHE A 203 -7.79 11.00 0.31
N THR A 204 -6.69 10.64 0.96
CA THR A 204 -6.66 10.47 2.43
C THR A 204 -6.92 11.79 3.15
N GLN A 205 -6.31 12.90 2.67
CA GLN A 205 -6.51 14.23 3.26
C GLN A 205 -7.95 14.71 3.09
N LYS A 206 -8.51 14.62 1.89
CA LYS A 206 -9.91 15.00 1.63
C LYS A 206 -10.90 14.14 2.40
N LEU A 207 -10.64 12.82 2.52
CA LEU A 207 -11.48 11.95 3.34
C LEU A 207 -11.39 12.30 4.83
N ALA A 208 -10.21 12.72 5.32
CA ALA A 208 -10.05 13.20 6.68
C ALA A 208 -10.85 14.51 6.94
N GLU A 209 -10.88 15.42 5.96
CA GLU A 209 -11.71 16.65 6.04
C GLU A 209 -13.20 16.30 6.10
N LEU A 210 -13.66 15.40 5.24
CA LEU A 210 -15.04 14.92 5.24
C LEU A 210 -15.40 14.20 6.55
N ALA A 211 -14.48 13.40 7.10
CA ALA A 211 -14.67 12.74 8.40
C ALA A 211 -14.73 13.75 9.55
N ARG A 212 -13.90 14.80 9.52
CA ARG A 212 -13.93 15.90 10.49
C ARG A 212 -15.27 16.62 10.46
N ALA A 213 -15.79 16.91 9.26
CA ALA A 213 -17.11 17.55 9.10
C ALA A 213 -18.25 16.68 9.66
N ARG A 214 -18.04 15.36 9.77
CA ARG A 214 -18.97 14.42 10.41
C ARG A 214 -18.72 14.19 11.91
N GLY A 215 -17.77 14.94 12.51
CA GLY A 215 -17.48 14.90 13.94
C GLY A 215 -16.37 13.95 14.37
N VAL A 216 -15.52 13.46 13.46
CA VAL A 216 -14.26 12.78 13.82
C VAL A 216 -13.28 13.83 14.35
N VAL A 217 -12.70 13.58 15.53
CA VAL A 217 -11.71 14.45 16.16
C VAL A 217 -10.31 14.01 15.74
N PHE A 218 -9.50 14.95 15.25
CA PHE A 218 -8.11 14.71 14.87
C PHE A 218 -7.15 15.40 15.82
N GLN A 219 -6.25 14.65 16.41
CA GLN A 219 -5.15 15.12 17.24
C GLN A 219 -3.85 14.82 16.51
N TYR A 220 -3.44 15.78 15.68
CA TYR A 220 -2.16 15.75 14.98
C TYR A 220 -1.01 16.21 15.90
N ASN A 221 0.23 16.08 15.44
CA ASN A 221 1.44 16.36 16.23
C ASN A 221 1.45 15.59 17.57
N SER A 222 0.86 14.38 17.56
CA SER A 222 0.67 13.54 18.74
C SER A 222 1.54 12.28 18.62
N CYS A 223 2.74 12.33 19.18
CA CYS A 223 3.69 11.22 19.13
C CYS A 223 3.32 10.15 20.17
N ILE A 224 2.71 9.05 19.68
CA ILE A 224 2.29 7.92 20.51
C ILE A 224 3.52 7.22 21.09
N SER A 225 3.58 7.09 22.43
CA SER A 225 4.71 6.49 23.14
C SER A 225 4.42 5.07 23.63
N LYS A 226 3.22 4.81 24.15
CA LYS A 226 2.83 3.49 24.65
C LYS A 226 1.32 3.31 24.81
N LEU A 227 0.89 2.06 24.88
CA LEU A 227 -0.43 1.66 25.34
C LEU A 227 -0.36 1.34 26.85
N GLU A 228 -1.23 1.96 27.62
CA GLU A 228 -1.44 1.60 29.02
C GLU A 228 -2.43 0.43 29.09
N THR A 229 -2.16 -0.53 29.95
CA THR A 229 -3.03 -1.70 30.14
C THR A 229 -3.42 -1.86 31.59
N GLU A 230 -4.67 -2.25 31.82
CA GLU A 230 -5.22 -2.54 33.14
C GLU A 230 -6.22 -3.70 33.00
N ALA A 231 -6.20 -4.65 33.95
CA ALA A 231 -7.11 -5.80 33.95
C ALA A 231 -7.16 -6.57 32.61
N GLY A 232 -6.02 -6.69 31.91
CA GLY A 232 -5.94 -7.45 30.66
C GLY A 232 -6.49 -6.77 29.42
N GLN A 233 -6.76 -5.48 29.47
CA GLN A 233 -7.23 -4.66 28.34
C GLN A 233 -6.49 -3.33 28.27
N VAL A 234 -6.57 -2.63 27.12
CA VAL A 234 -6.02 -1.28 26.97
C VAL A 234 -6.87 -0.31 27.76
N SER A 235 -6.26 0.47 28.65
CA SER A 235 -6.91 1.50 29.46
C SER A 235 -6.69 2.92 28.91
N GLY A 236 -5.71 3.10 28.00
CA GLY A 236 -5.44 4.38 27.36
C GLY A 236 -4.23 4.34 26.45
N VAL A 237 -4.09 5.38 25.64
CA VAL A 237 -2.96 5.65 24.76
C VAL A 237 -2.20 6.85 25.30
N ARG A 238 -0.94 6.66 25.64
CA ARG A 238 -0.06 7.76 26.05
C ARG A 238 0.66 8.32 24.85
N TYR A 239 0.59 9.64 24.70
CA TYR A 239 1.29 10.35 23.63
C TYR A 239 1.88 11.67 24.15
N CYS A 240 2.85 12.21 23.42
CA CYS A 240 3.40 13.53 23.61
C CYS A 240 2.72 14.48 22.60
N ASN A 241 2.09 15.56 23.10
CA ASN A 241 1.45 16.56 22.24
C ASN A 241 2.48 17.57 21.68
N GLN A 242 2.00 18.52 20.90
CA GLN A 242 2.86 19.54 20.26
C GLN A 242 3.64 20.38 21.28
N GLU A 243 3.09 20.59 22.48
CA GLU A 243 3.74 21.34 23.58
C GLU A 243 4.73 20.48 24.38
N GLY A 244 4.97 19.22 23.99
CA GLY A 244 5.86 18.29 24.70
C GLY A 244 5.25 17.69 25.96
N GLN A 245 3.95 17.87 26.21
CA GLN A 245 3.28 17.36 27.38
C GLN A 245 2.84 15.91 27.16
N SER A 246 2.99 15.08 28.21
CA SER A 246 2.50 13.70 28.18
C SER A 246 1.00 13.65 28.47
N VAL A 247 0.22 13.23 27.49
CA VAL A 247 -1.25 13.13 27.56
C VAL A 247 -1.68 11.67 27.52
N LEU A 248 -2.77 11.33 28.20
CA LEU A 248 -3.41 10.02 28.16
C LEU A 248 -4.78 10.13 27.50
N GLU A 249 -4.92 9.59 26.29
CA GLU A 249 -6.19 9.47 25.58
C GLU A 249 -6.91 8.17 25.98
N ARG A 250 -8.16 8.28 26.45
CA ARG A 250 -8.97 7.14 26.84
C ARG A 250 -10.10 6.89 25.83
N GLY A 251 -10.39 5.62 25.60
CA GLY A 251 -11.48 5.15 24.76
C GLY A 251 -11.99 3.79 25.21
N ASP A 252 -13.12 3.38 24.64
CA ASP A 252 -13.69 2.05 24.89
C ASP A 252 -12.97 0.99 24.03
N THR A 253 -12.54 1.40 22.83
CA THR A 253 -11.86 0.54 21.84
C THR A 253 -10.71 1.30 21.19
N TYR A 254 -9.66 0.58 20.84
CA TYR A 254 -8.45 1.10 20.22
C TYR A 254 -8.20 0.38 18.90
N LEU A 255 -7.88 1.13 17.85
CA LEU A 255 -7.58 0.60 16.52
C LEU A 255 -6.18 1.03 16.08
N LEU A 256 -5.29 0.05 15.89
CA LEU A 256 -3.91 0.27 15.47
C LEU A 256 -3.79 0.29 13.94
N CYS A 257 -3.39 1.46 13.38
CA CYS A 257 -3.17 1.71 11.96
C CYS A 257 -1.79 2.34 11.69
N LEU A 258 -0.75 1.98 12.46
CA LEU A 258 0.57 2.62 12.43
C LEU A 258 1.53 2.02 11.36
N GLY A 259 1.02 1.22 10.43
CA GLY A 259 1.82 0.65 9.36
C GLY A 259 3.09 -0.04 9.88
N SER A 260 4.25 0.35 9.36
CA SER A 260 5.55 -0.24 9.74
C SER A 260 5.95 -0.04 11.19
N TYR A 261 5.36 0.94 11.87
CA TYR A 261 5.65 1.22 13.30
C TYR A 261 4.76 0.42 14.27
N SER A 262 3.79 -0.32 13.77
CA SER A 262 2.89 -1.17 14.57
C SER A 262 3.63 -2.16 15.48
N PRO A 263 4.68 -2.87 15.01
CA PRO A 263 5.41 -3.80 15.86
C PRO A 263 6.09 -3.14 17.05
N GLN A 264 6.62 -1.91 16.88
CA GLN A 264 7.32 -1.19 17.93
C GLN A 264 6.42 -0.83 19.11
N LEU A 265 5.16 -0.42 18.81
CA LEU A 265 4.20 -0.08 19.86
C LEU A 265 3.69 -1.30 20.62
N LEU A 266 3.59 -2.46 19.94
CA LEU A 266 3.00 -3.67 20.52
C LEU A 266 4.02 -4.61 21.18
N ALA A 267 5.30 -4.54 20.79
CA ALA A 267 6.35 -5.41 21.36
C ALA A 267 6.48 -5.33 22.88
N PRO A 268 6.39 -4.14 23.54
CA PRO A 268 6.42 -4.05 25.00
C PRO A 268 5.27 -4.79 25.70
N LEU A 269 4.16 -5.00 25.00
CA LEU A 269 3.02 -5.78 25.49
C LEU A 269 3.17 -7.29 25.21
N GLY A 270 4.31 -7.71 24.62
CA GLY A 270 4.55 -9.10 24.21
C GLY A 270 3.70 -9.53 23.00
N ILE A 271 3.17 -8.58 22.21
CA ILE A 271 2.47 -8.85 20.94
C ILE A 271 3.45 -8.62 19.80
N HIS A 272 3.80 -9.70 19.09
CA HIS A 272 4.78 -9.67 18.02
C HIS A 272 4.10 -9.75 16.66
N LEU A 273 4.05 -8.62 15.94
CA LEU A 273 3.53 -8.58 14.58
C LEU A 273 4.63 -8.97 13.59
N PRO A 274 4.34 -9.87 12.62
CA PRO A 274 5.28 -10.23 11.57
C PRO A 274 5.31 -9.15 10.47
N ILE A 275 5.59 -7.92 10.82
CA ILE A 275 5.70 -6.79 9.89
C ILE A 275 7.15 -6.31 9.88
N TYR A 276 7.74 -6.19 8.69
CA TYR A 276 9.05 -5.58 8.49
C TYR A 276 8.97 -4.43 7.49
N PRO A 277 9.64 -3.29 7.75
CA PRO A 277 9.60 -2.17 6.83
C PRO A 277 10.35 -2.48 5.53
N ALA A 278 9.65 -2.38 4.41
CA ALA A 278 10.25 -2.43 3.08
C ALA A 278 10.27 -1.01 2.49
N LYS A 279 11.46 -0.39 2.53
CA LYS A 279 11.64 0.98 2.04
C LYS A 279 11.45 1.00 0.53
N GLY A 280 10.58 1.88 0.06
CA GLY A 280 10.34 2.15 -1.35
C GLY A 280 10.71 3.57 -1.70
N TYR A 281 10.92 3.81 -2.99
CA TYR A 281 11.30 5.12 -3.53
C TYR A 281 10.27 5.58 -4.54
N SER A 282 10.07 6.90 -4.64
CA SER A 282 9.33 7.50 -5.73
C SER A 282 9.98 8.78 -6.21
N ALA A 283 9.73 9.10 -7.48
CA ALA A 283 10.07 10.36 -8.13
C ALA A 283 8.79 10.95 -8.72
N THR A 284 8.53 12.22 -8.47
CA THR A 284 7.39 12.95 -9.03
C THR A 284 7.90 14.10 -9.85
N MET A 285 7.40 14.25 -11.09
CA MET A 285 7.80 15.32 -12.02
C MET A 285 6.57 15.96 -12.66
N LEU A 286 6.71 17.23 -13.06
CA LEU A 286 5.69 17.96 -13.80
C LEU A 286 5.66 17.51 -15.26
N THR A 287 4.44 17.41 -15.81
CA THR A 287 4.21 17.02 -17.21
C THR A 287 3.62 18.17 -18.05
N GLU A 288 3.46 19.34 -17.46
CA GLU A 288 2.97 20.52 -18.16
C GLU A 288 3.98 20.93 -19.26
N GLY A 289 3.50 21.11 -20.48
CA GLY A 289 4.36 21.36 -21.64
C GLY A 289 5.01 20.12 -22.28
N TYR A 290 4.73 18.92 -21.74
CA TYR A 290 5.27 17.65 -22.25
C TYR A 290 4.13 16.69 -22.62
N GLU A 291 4.01 16.36 -23.90
CA GLU A 291 2.93 15.51 -24.40
C GLU A 291 3.22 13.99 -24.35
N GLY A 292 4.49 13.63 -24.16
CA GLY A 292 4.96 12.22 -24.19
C GLY A 292 4.69 11.41 -22.92
N ALA A 293 4.02 11.95 -21.91
CA ALA A 293 3.74 11.23 -20.67
C ALA A 293 2.55 10.26 -20.83
N PRO A 294 2.69 9.00 -20.37
CA PRO A 294 1.58 8.04 -20.41
C PRO A 294 0.35 8.56 -19.66
N THR A 295 -0.84 8.28 -20.18
CA THR A 295 -2.12 8.61 -19.56
C THR A 295 -2.76 7.43 -18.87
N VAL A 296 -2.41 6.20 -19.27
CA VAL A 296 -2.76 4.96 -18.58
C VAL A 296 -1.66 4.66 -17.57
N SER A 297 -2.03 4.19 -16.38
CA SER A 297 -1.02 3.77 -15.41
C SER A 297 -0.32 2.49 -15.88
N LEU A 298 1.02 2.48 -15.79
CA LEU A 298 1.86 1.41 -16.31
C LEU A 298 2.64 0.74 -15.18
N THR A 299 2.86 -0.56 -15.29
CA THR A 299 3.81 -1.31 -14.47
C THR A 299 4.89 -1.90 -15.37
N ASP A 300 6.13 -1.52 -15.17
CA ASP A 300 7.30 -2.13 -15.83
C ASP A 300 7.72 -3.37 -15.03
N ASP A 301 7.40 -4.54 -15.56
CA ASP A 301 7.66 -5.81 -14.86
C ASP A 301 9.15 -6.11 -14.69
N ALA A 302 9.98 -5.72 -15.64
CA ALA A 302 11.41 -6.03 -15.65
C ALA A 302 12.16 -5.41 -14.46
N VAL A 303 11.74 -4.22 -14.01
CA VAL A 303 12.37 -3.45 -12.92
C VAL A 303 11.45 -3.21 -11.73
N LYS A 304 10.21 -3.73 -11.80
CA LYS A 304 9.17 -3.58 -10.76
C LYS A 304 8.92 -2.10 -10.39
N MET A 305 8.79 -1.28 -11.42
CA MET A 305 8.45 0.14 -11.32
C MET A 305 7.05 0.40 -11.87
N VAL A 306 6.36 1.38 -11.28
CA VAL A 306 5.05 1.84 -11.72
C VAL A 306 5.13 3.30 -12.15
N TYR A 307 4.34 3.66 -13.16
CA TYR A 307 4.24 5.02 -13.71
C TYR A 307 2.79 5.43 -13.70
N SER A 308 2.43 6.44 -12.89
CA SER A 308 1.05 6.90 -12.75
C SER A 308 0.91 8.38 -13.01
N ARG A 309 0.02 8.74 -13.95
CA ARG A 309 -0.37 10.13 -14.17
C ARG A 309 -1.28 10.60 -13.03
N LEU A 310 -0.94 11.73 -12.40
CA LEU A 310 -1.68 12.33 -11.29
C LEU A 310 -1.88 13.83 -11.60
N GLY A 311 -2.98 14.16 -12.27
CA GLY A 311 -3.22 15.50 -12.80
C GLY A 311 -2.14 15.92 -13.80
N ASN A 312 -1.43 17.00 -13.51
CA ASN A 312 -0.30 17.51 -14.31
C ASN A 312 1.07 16.95 -13.89
N ARG A 313 1.10 15.84 -13.16
CA ARG A 313 2.33 15.18 -12.68
C ARG A 313 2.40 13.74 -13.15
N ILE A 314 3.62 13.24 -13.34
CA ILE A 314 3.89 11.80 -13.44
C ILE A 314 4.62 11.35 -12.18
N ARG A 315 4.17 10.27 -11.59
CA ARG A 315 4.83 9.62 -10.46
C ARG A 315 5.40 8.28 -10.89
N ILE A 316 6.70 8.13 -10.64
CA ILE A 316 7.42 6.88 -10.80
C ILE A 316 7.65 6.33 -9.40
N ALA A 317 7.25 5.10 -9.14
CA ALA A 317 7.55 4.47 -7.86
C ALA A 317 8.02 3.04 -8.10
N GLY A 318 8.95 2.60 -7.27
CA GLY A 318 9.48 1.25 -7.44
C GLY A 318 10.49 0.90 -6.37
N THR A 319 11.14 -0.20 -6.62
CA THR A 319 12.20 -0.78 -5.81
C THR A 319 11.79 -1.04 -4.36
N ALA A 320 12.48 -1.94 -3.72
CA ALA A 320 12.30 -2.23 -2.31
C ALA A 320 13.67 -2.42 -1.65
N GLU A 321 13.82 -1.95 -0.41
CA GLU A 321 15.03 -2.11 0.37
C GLU A 321 14.66 -2.57 1.78
N LEU A 322 15.14 -3.73 2.20
CA LEU A 322 14.98 -4.24 3.55
C LEU A 322 16.16 -3.78 4.41
N ASN A 323 16.07 -2.56 4.93
CA ASN A 323 17.12 -1.85 5.67
C ASN A 323 16.64 -1.29 7.02
N GLY A 324 15.67 -1.92 7.68
CA GLY A 324 15.06 -1.41 8.91
C GLY A 324 14.30 -0.11 8.68
N TYR A 325 14.33 0.78 9.66
CA TYR A 325 13.49 1.99 9.70
C TYR A 325 14.14 3.25 9.10
N SER A 326 15.29 3.13 8.41
CA SER A 326 15.91 4.29 7.74
C SER A 326 15.05 4.79 6.59
N THR A 327 14.78 6.08 6.57
CA THR A 327 14.08 6.80 5.50
C THR A 327 15.01 7.72 4.70
N GLU A 328 16.33 7.56 4.83
CA GLU A 328 17.31 8.30 4.04
C GLU A 328 17.22 7.93 2.56
N LEU A 329 17.30 8.94 1.70
CA LEU A 329 17.33 8.75 0.26
C LEU A 329 18.66 8.16 -0.17
N ASN A 330 18.60 7.14 -1.03
CA ASN A 330 19.77 6.61 -1.72
C ASN A 330 19.75 7.17 -3.16
N GLU A 331 20.71 8.03 -3.48
CA GLU A 331 20.78 8.74 -4.77
C GLU A 331 20.82 7.80 -5.96
N VAL A 332 21.60 6.72 -5.89
CA VAL A 332 21.70 5.72 -6.97
C VAL A 332 20.33 5.11 -7.29
N ARG A 333 19.52 4.84 -6.26
CA ARG A 333 18.17 4.27 -6.42
C ARG A 333 17.18 5.33 -6.91
N CYS A 334 17.31 6.57 -6.46
CA CYS A 334 16.51 7.70 -6.94
C CYS A 334 16.74 7.94 -8.44
N GLU A 335 17.99 8.04 -8.85
CA GLU A 335 18.36 8.23 -10.25
C GLU A 335 17.97 7.04 -11.15
N ALA A 336 18.00 5.82 -10.63
CA ALA A 336 17.56 4.64 -11.37
C ALA A 336 16.09 4.72 -11.79
N LEU A 337 15.21 5.35 -10.97
CA LEU A 337 13.80 5.57 -11.30
C LEU A 337 13.66 6.47 -12.54
N THR A 338 14.25 7.66 -12.50
CA THR A 338 14.14 8.66 -13.57
C THR A 338 14.86 8.21 -14.84
N ARG A 339 16.05 7.62 -14.72
CA ARG A 339 16.81 7.05 -15.84
C ARG A 339 15.99 5.97 -16.57
N ARG A 340 15.37 5.05 -15.85
CA ARG A 340 14.52 4.03 -16.47
C ARG A 340 13.31 4.64 -17.14
N TYR A 341 12.63 5.55 -16.50
CA TYR A 341 11.45 6.23 -17.05
C TYR A 341 11.79 6.95 -18.35
N PHE A 342 12.82 7.81 -18.37
CA PHE A 342 13.19 8.55 -19.57
C PHE A 342 13.77 7.67 -20.69
N SER A 343 14.29 6.47 -20.38
CA SER A 343 14.68 5.50 -21.40
C SER A 343 13.50 4.92 -22.18
N LEU A 344 12.29 4.96 -21.59
CA LEU A 344 11.05 4.51 -22.22
C LEU A 344 10.26 5.70 -22.79
N PHE A 345 10.22 6.81 -22.07
CA PHE A 345 9.39 7.99 -22.35
C PHE A 345 10.25 9.28 -22.32
N PRO A 346 11.18 9.48 -23.27
CA PRO A 346 11.91 10.76 -23.37
C PRO A 346 10.94 11.89 -23.64
N GLU A 347 11.25 13.10 -23.18
CA GLU A 347 10.45 14.31 -23.40
C GLU A 347 9.00 14.22 -22.87
N SER A 348 8.81 13.47 -21.79
CA SER A 348 7.48 13.21 -21.19
C SER A 348 7.23 13.98 -19.89
N ALA A 349 8.25 14.58 -19.31
CA ALA A 349 8.17 15.36 -18.08
C ALA A 349 9.39 16.28 -17.95
N ASP A 350 9.27 17.33 -17.12
CA ASP A 350 10.38 18.23 -16.81
C ASP A 350 11.39 17.55 -15.87
N PRO A 351 12.62 17.26 -16.35
CA PRO A 351 13.63 16.60 -15.53
C PRO A 351 14.14 17.47 -14.37
N ASN A 352 13.97 18.81 -14.45
CA ASN A 352 14.38 19.73 -13.40
C ASN A 352 13.36 19.85 -12.26
N SER A 353 12.15 19.36 -12.46
CA SER A 353 11.06 19.38 -11.47
C SER A 353 11.04 18.15 -10.56
N VAL A 354 12.01 17.24 -10.68
CA VAL A 354 12.00 15.98 -9.97
C VAL A 354 12.03 16.16 -8.45
N GLN A 355 11.08 15.53 -7.78
CA GLN A 355 11.01 15.42 -6.33
C GLN A 355 11.09 13.95 -5.93
N TYR A 356 12.16 13.58 -5.26
CA TYR A 356 12.34 12.24 -4.72
C TYR A 356 11.75 12.11 -3.33
N TRP A 357 11.19 10.94 -3.07
CA TRP A 357 10.64 10.60 -1.78
C TRP A 357 10.86 9.12 -1.46
N THR A 358 10.85 8.79 -0.17
CA THR A 358 10.93 7.43 0.33
C THR A 358 9.94 7.18 1.46
N GLY A 359 9.45 5.94 1.56
CA GLY A 359 8.57 5.52 2.64
C GLY A 359 8.68 4.03 2.94
N LEU A 360 8.18 3.65 4.11
CA LEU A 360 8.29 2.31 4.65
C LEU A 360 6.98 1.53 4.45
N ARG A 361 6.97 0.60 3.49
CA ARG A 361 5.83 -0.31 3.30
C ARG A 361 5.76 -1.30 4.47
N PRO A 362 4.63 -1.45 5.15
CA PRO A 362 4.47 -2.40 6.24
C PRO A 362 4.29 -3.83 5.71
N SER A 363 5.38 -4.49 5.37
CA SER A 363 5.34 -5.78 4.68
C SER A 363 5.19 -6.93 5.66
N THR A 364 4.11 -7.70 5.53
CA THR A 364 3.97 -9.03 6.13
C THR A 364 4.67 -10.07 5.25
N PRO A 365 5.08 -11.22 5.79
CA PRO A 365 5.70 -12.29 4.99
C PRO A 365 4.79 -12.84 3.88
N SER A 366 3.49 -12.90 4.13
CA SER A 366 2.47 -13.38 3.21
C SER A 366 1.95 -12.34 2.22
N ASN A 367 2.27 -11.05 2.41
CA ASN A 367 1.63 -9.88 1.83
C ASN A 367 0.15 -9.68 2.25
N VAL A 368 -0.47 -10.63 2.94
CA VAL A 368 -1.83 -10.47 3.48
C VAL A 368 -1.79 -9.54 4.67
N PRO A 369 -2.64 -8.49 4.73
CA PRO A 369 -2.68 -7.58 5.87
C PRO A 369 -3.25 -8.22 7.12
N ILE A 370 -2.92 -7.66 8.28
CA ILE A 370 -3.40 -8.08 9.59
C ILE A 370 -4.59 -7.20 9.94
N ILE A 371 -5.79 -7.78 9.81
CA ILE A 371 -7.06 -7.11 10.09
C ILE A 371 -7.83 -7.95 11.10
N GLY A 372 -8.13 -7.42 12.28
CA GLY A 372 -8.89 -8.17 13.27
C GLY A 372 -8.60 -7.75 14.70
N ARG A 373 -9.12 -8.54 15.64
CA ARG A 373 -8.97 -8.31 17.08
C ARG A 373 -7.66 -8.91 17.59
N SER A 374 -6.92 -8.17 18.40
CA SER A 374 -5.74 -8.70 19.07
C SER A 374 -6.14 -9.58 20.27
N ARG A 375 -5.12 -10.16 20.96
CA ARG A 375 -5.35 -10.87 22.24
C ARG A 375 -5.88 -9.95 23.36
N LEU A 376 -5.70 -8.61 23.26
CA LEU A 376 -6.33 -7.65 24.14
C LEU A 376 -7.75 -7.36 23.63
N PRO A 377 -8.80 -7.58 24.41
CA PRO A 377 -10.18 -7.65 23.92
C PRO A 377 -10.70 -6.37 23.28
N ASN A 378 -10.14 -5.22 23.62
CA ASN A 378 -10.53 -3.91 23.09
C ASN A 378 -9.48 -3.29 22.15
N LEU A 379 -8.47 -4.06 21.73
CA LEU A 379 -7.47 -3.62 20.74
C LEU A 379 -7.63 -4.36 19.43
N TYR A 380 -7.89 -3.60 18.37
CA TYR A 380 -8.00 -4.08 17.00
C TYR A 380 -6.82 -3.61 16.15
N LEU A 381 -6.58 -4.32 15.07
CA LEU A 381 -5.46 -4.11 14.14
C LEU A 381 -5.99 -3.92 12.73
N ASN A 382 -5.47 -2.92 12.00
CA ASN A 382 -5.67 -2.73 10.57
C ASN A 382 -4.35 -2.23 9.97
N THR A 383 -3.42 -3.14 9.72
CA THR A 383 -2.03 -2.84 9.39
C THR A 383 -1.40 -3.94 8.53
N GLY A 384 -0.18 -3.73 8.05
CA GLY A 384 0.56 -4.77 7.32
C GLY A 384 0.21 -4.92 5.84
N HIS A 385 -0.38 -3.90 5.21
CA HIS A 385 -0.88 -3.93 3.81
C HIS A 385 0.23 -3.92 2.75
N GLY A 386 1.50 -3.89 3.12
CA GLY A 386 2.63 -3.96 2.19
C GLY A 386 2.56 -2.94 1.06
N THR A 387 2.54 -3.42 -0.17
CA THR A 387 2.45 -2.59 -1.39
C THR A 387 1.02 -2.22 -1.79
N LEU A 388 0.00 -2.89 -1.24
CA LEU A 388 -1.39 -2.74 -1.64
C LEU A 388 -2.23 -1.87 -0.69
N GLY A 389 -1.59 -1.13 0.22
CA GLY A 389 -2.31 -0.30 1.19
C GLY A 389 -3.25 0.74 0.57
N TRP A 390 -2.94 1.25 -0.62
CA TRP A 390 -3.86 2.12 -1.37
C TRP A 390 -5.04 1.32 -1.94
N THR A 391 -4.77 0.18 -2.58
CA THR A 391 -5.79 -0.72 -3.14
C THR A 391 -6.74 -1.25 -2.07
N GLU A 392 -6.22 -1.65 -0.91
CA GLU A 392 -6.97 -2.37 0.14
C GLU A 392 -7.52 -1.46 1.24
N GLY A 393 -7.02 -0.22 1.36
CA GLY A 393 -7.35 0.70 2.45
C GLY A 393 -8.85 0.94 2.67
N PRO A 394 -9.64 1.30 1.63
CA PRO A 394 -11.08 1.49 1.77
C PRO A 394 -11.81 0.23 2.27
N GLY A 395 -11.50 -0.94 1.69
CA GLY A 395 -12.13 -2.21 2.07
C GLY A 395 -11.74 -2.67 3.47
N SER A 396 -10.46 -2.59 3.82
CA SER A 396 -10.00 -2.94 5.16
C SER A 396 -10.56 -2.01 6.23
N GLY A 397 -10.68 -0.71 5.91
CA GLY A 397 -11.31 0.28 6.78
C GLY A 397 -12.78 -0.02 7.05
N ARG A 398 -13.54 -0.38 6.00
CA ARG A 398 -14.93 -0.80 6.16
C ARG A 398 -15.05 -2.12 6.93
N ALA A 399 -14.23 -3.11 6.59
CA ALA A 399 -14.27 -4.41 7.25
C ALA A 399 -13.97 -4.33 8.75
N ILE A 400 -12.95 -3.55 9.16
CA ILE A 400 -12.63 -3.41 10.59
C ILE A 400 -13.71 -2.64 11.35
N ALA A 401 -14.39 -1.67 10.72
CA ALA A 401 -15.52 -0.97 11.33
C ALA A 401 -16.70 -1.93 11.57
N GLU A 402 -16.99 -2.85 10.63
CA GLU A 402 -18.00 -3.89 10.83
C GLU A 402 -17.64 -4.83 12.00
N LEU A 403 -16.36 -5.27 12.09
CA LEU A 403 -15.90 -6.12 13.20
C LEU A 403 -16.02 -5.43 14.55
N ILE A 404 -15.65 -4.15 14.67
CA ILE A 404 -15.77 -3.36 15.90
C ILE A 404 -17.24 -3.16 16.26
N ALA A 405 -18.13 -3.04 15.28
CA ALA A 405 -19.57 -2.97 15.47
C ALA A 405 -20.22 -4.33 15.79
N GLY A 406 -19.45 -5.41 15.91
CA GLY A 406 -19.97 -6.76 16.19
C GLY A 406 -20.66 -7.42 14.99
N ARG A 407 -20.46 -6.91 13.78
CA ARG A 407 -21.04 -7.46 12.54
C ARG A 407 -20.00 -8.24 11.73
N LYS A 408 -20.45 -9.21 10.94
CA LYS A 408 -19.59 -9.94 10.01
C LYS A 408 -19.34 -9.07 8.77
N PRO A 409 -18.08 -8.78 8.40
CA PRO A 409 -17.79 -8.08 7.15
C PRO A 409 -18.27 -8.89 5.92
N PRO A 410 -18.81 -8.22 4.88
CA PRO A 410 -19.34 -8.91 3.69
C PRO A 410 -18.22 -9.23 2.69
N VAL A 411 -17.15 -9.86 3.15
CA VAL A 411 -16.00 -10.29 2.36
C VAL A 411 -15.47 -11.61 2.91
N ASP A 412 -15.09 -12.51 2.02
CA ASP A 412 -14.42 -13.77 2.38
C ASP A 412 -12.94 -13.50 2.59
N PHE A 413 -12.60 -13.19 3.83
CA PHE A 413 -11.26 -12.86 4.27
C PHE A 413 -11.03 -13.42 5.69
N ALA A 414 -9.83 -13.92 5.93
CA ALA A 414 -9.45 -14.41 7.25
C ALA A 414 -9.07 -13.25 8.18
N PHE A 415 -10.05 -12.77 8.93
CA PHE A 415 -9.83 -11.74 9.97
C PHE A 415 -9.13 -12.35 11.17
N THR A 416 -7.84 -12.59 11.05
CA THR A 416 -7.03 -13.14 12.12
C THR A 416 -6.53 -12.01 13.01
N GLY A 417 -7.03 -12.01 14.24
CA GLY A 417 -6.35 -11.33 15.33
C GLY A 417 -5.02 -12.03 15.70
N ILE A 418 -4.20 -11.37 16.48
CA ILE A 418 -2.96 -11.91 17.05
C ILE A 418 -3.08 -11.94 18.57
#